data_16b4fa01a8f2a6b2d45ff1f0a8e4eff8
#
_entry.id   16b4fa01a8f2a6b2d45ff1f0a8e4eff8
#
_cell.length_a   1.000
_cell.length_b   1.000
_cell.length_c   1.000
_cell.angle_alpha   90.00
_cell.angle_beta   90.00
_cell.angle_gamma   90.00
#
_symmetry.space_group_name_H-M   'P 1'
#
loop_
_entity.id
_entity.type
_entity.pdbx_description
1 polymer ?
#
loop_
_entity_poly.entity_id
_entity_poly.type
_entity_poly.pdbx_seq_one_letter_code
_entity_poly.pdbx_strand_id
1 'polypeptide(L)'
;YNEAKSLLEQALNRCPNGKSIVSSLCEVCIKMGDVVSATEYYKLFVQIAPTDNAKFILLYKIYEAQEVSLDERIGVLEELKKRERVEKWCYELAYLYHRVGLASRCVEECDDLILWFSQGKYVKKAMELKMLHQALSPSQEAIYQQMISPVERASHVDQTVVHNAADEVKHEDDALVKTVDVGQYSTINIQKALEESIRDTMGDNPQFK
;
A
#
# COMPACT_ATOMS: atom_id res chain seq x y z
N TYR A 1 2.59 -24.80 -0.11
CA TYR A 1 1.24 -24.42 0.35
C TYR A 1 0.29 -25.62 0.37
N ASN A 2 0.32 -26.54 -0.62
CA ASN A 2 -0.56 -27.72 -0.66
C ASN A 2 -0.45 -28.60 0.61
N GLU A 3 0.76 -28.87 1.06
CA GLU A 3 0.99 -29.62 2.31
C GLU A 3 0.46 -28.87 3.52
N ALA A 4 0.68 -27.53 3.59
CA ALA A 4 0.15 -26.72 4.67
C ALA A 4 -1.39 -26.73 4.71
N LYS A 5 -2.05 -26.64 3.53
CA LYS A 5 -3.51 -26.75 3.41
C LYS A 5 -3.99 -28.09 3.95
N SER A 6 -3.38 -29.20 3.50
CA SER A 6 -3.77 -30.56 3.95
C SER A 6 -3.59 -30.75 5.46
N LEU A 7 -2.50 -30.26 6.04
CA LEU A 7 -2.28 -30.35 7.49
C LEU A 7 -3.29 -29.51 8.29
N LEU A 8 -3.60 -28.31 7.81
CA LEU A 8 -4.59 -27.46 8.44
C LEU A 8 -6.02 -28.02 8.32
N GLU A 9 -6.37 -28.67 7.21
CA GLU A 9 -7.64 -29.39 7.05
C GLU A 9 -7.76 -30.58 8.03
N GLN A 10 -6.69 -31.34 8.21
CA GLN A 10 -6.64 -32.38 9.22
C GLN A 10 -6.79 -31.81 10.65
N ALA A 11 -6.17 -30.67 10.92
CA ALA A 11 -6.31 -29.97 12.20
C ALA A 11 -7.75 -29.47 12.39
N LEU A 12 -8.39 -28.94 11.36
CA LEU A 12 -9.79 -28.49 11.40
C LEU A 12 -10.74 -29.66 11.68
N ASN A 13 -10.50 -30.83 11.09
CA ASN A 13 -11.29 -32.03 11.36
C ASN A 13 -11.22 -32.46 12.84
N ARG A 14 -10.08 -32.21 13.51
CA ARG A 14 -9.92 -32.49 14.94
C ARG A 14 -10.48 -31.39 15.84
N CYS A 15 -10.47 -30.14 15.36
CA CYS A 15 -10.93 -28.97 16.09
C CYS A 15 -11.80 -28.08 15.19
N PRO A 16 -13.10 -28.43 14.97
CA PRO A 16 -13.97 -27.74 14.02
C PRO A 16 -14.20 -26.24 14.31
N ASN A 17 -14.09 -25.84 15.57
CA ASN A 17 -14.28 -24.45 16.01
C ASN A 17 -12.95 -23.67 16.16
N GLY A 18 -11.87 -24.18 15.61
CA GLY A 18 -10.55 -23.56 15.68
C GLY A 18 -10.41 -22.32 14.81
N LYS A 19 -10.80 -21.13 15.31
CA LYS A 19 -10.76 -19.89 14.54
C LYS A 19 -9.39 -19.60 13.89
N SER A 20 -8.29 -19.88 14.59
CA SER A 20 -6.94 -19.69 14.06
C SER A 20 -6.63 -20.65 12.90
N ILE A 21 -7.14 -21.88 12.95
CA ILE A 21 -6.97 -22.87 11.88
C ILE A 21 -7.72 -22.40 10.64
N VAL A 22 -8.97 -21.96 10.79
CA VAL A 22 -9.81 -21.47 9.69
C VAL A 22 -9.23 -20.21 9.08
N SER A 23 -8.73 -19.27 9.90
CA SER A 23 -8.03 -18.08 9.42
C SER A 23 -6.79 -18.43 8.60
N SER A 24 -5.97 -19.36 9.10
CA SER A 24 -4.77 -19.82 8.38
C SER A 24 -5.12 -20.55 7.07
N LEU A 25 -6.18 -21.36 7.05
CA LEU A 25 -6.69 -21.99 5.82
C LEU A 25 -7.10 -20.95 4.77
N CYS A 26 -7.86 -19.96 5.20
CA CYS A 26 -8.25 -18.86 4.34
C CYS A 26 -7.01 -18.16 3.74
N GLU A 27 -6.02 -17.81 4.56
CA GLU A 27 -4.79 -17.17 4.10
C GLU A 27 -3.94 -18.05 3.16
N VAL A 28 -3.85 -19.34 3.43
CA VAL A 28 -3.15 -20.29 2.55
C VAL A 28 -3.85 -20.39 1.20
N CYS A 29 -5.18 -20.49 1.18
CA CYS A 29 -5.96 -20.51 -0.05
C CYS A 29 -5.80 -19.23 -0.88
N ILE A 30 -5.79 -18.06 -0.23
CA ILE A 30 -5.50 -16.78 -0.91
C ILE A 30 -4.13 -16.81 -1.57
N LYS A 31 -3.09 -17.27 -0.85
CA LYS A 31 -1.72 -17.36 -1.40
C LYS A 31 -1.58 -18.38 -2.53
N MET A 32 -2.47 -19.37 -2.60
CA MET A 32 -2.53 -20.35 -3.68
C MET A 32 -3.34 -19.85 -4.89
N GLY A 33 -4.01 -18.71 -4.79
CA GLY A 33 -4.95 -18.23 -5.79
C GLY A 33 -6.30 -18.97 -5.78
N ASP A 34 -6.54 -19.84 -4.80
CA ASP A 34 -7.80 -20.58 -4.64
C ASP A 34 -8.81 -19.71 -3.87
N VAL A 35 -9.34 -18.72 -4.59
CA VAL A 35 -10.23 -17.72 -4.01
C VAL A 35 -11.59 -18.32 -3.62
N VAL A 36 -12.02 -19.38 -4.29
CA VAL A 36 -13.27 -20.07 -3.98
C VAL A 36 -13.18 -20.70 -2.59
N SER A 37 -12.18 -21.56 -2.36
CA SER A 37 -11.95 -22.16 -1.04
C SER A 37 -11.69 -21.08 0.04
N ALA A 38 -10.94 -20.02 -0.30
CA ALA A 38 -10.71 -18.91 0.62
C ALA A 38 -12.01 -18.26 1.09
N THR A 39 -12.97 -18.06 0.17
CA THR A 39 -14.28 -17.48 0.50
C THR A 39 -15.12 -18.41 1.38
N GLU A 40 -15.03 -19.72 1.17
CA GLU A 40 -15.71 -20.70 2.02
C GLU A 40 -15.15 -20.71 3.44
N TYR A 41 -13.82 -20.73 3.60
CA TYR A 41 -13.19 -20.63 4.92
C TYR A 41 -13.45 -19.27 5.59
N TYR A 42 -13.55 -18.18 4.82
CA TYR A 42 -13.96 -16.90 5.35
C TYR A 42 -15.39 -16.93 5.94
N LYS A 43 -16.35 -17.51 5.22
CA LYS A 43 -17.73 -17.69 5.72
C LYS A 43 -17.75 -18.50 7.01
N LEU A 44 -16.98 -19.59 7.06
CA LEU A 44 -16.83 -20.40 8.24
C LEU A 44 -16.21 -19.60 9.41
N PHE A 45 -15.18 -18.79 9.14
CA PHE A 45 -14.57 -17.92 10.15
C PHE A 45 -15.57 -16.95 10.75
N VAL A 46 -16.39 -16.29 9.92
CA VAL A 46 -17.43 -15.36 10.38
C VAL A 46 -18.49 -16.05 11.23
N GLN A 47 -18.82 -17.31 10.94
CA GLN A 47 -19.75 -18.10 11.74
C GLN A 47 -19.17 -18.46 13.12
N ILE A 48 -17.89 -18.86 13.18
CA ILE A 48 -17.21 -19.27 14.40
C ILE A 48 -16.87 -18.06 15.29
N ALA A 49 -16.46 -16.96 14.66
CA ALA A 49 -15.97 -15.77 15.37
C ALA A 49 -16.57 -14.46 14.80
N PRO A 50 -17.88 -14.22 14.95
CA PRO A 50 -18.58 -13.10 14.33
C PRO A 50 -18.12 -11.73 14.84
N THR A 51 -17.60 -11.65 16.06
CA THR A 51 -17.11 -10.41 16.69
C THR A 51 -15.62 -10.16 16.47
N ASP A 52 -14.88 -11.12 15.90
CA ASP A 52 -13.44 -11.01 15.70
C ASP A 52 -13.12 -10.06 14.53
N ASN A 53 -12.28 -9.06 14.78
CA ASN A 53 -11.91 -8.05 13.79
C ASN A 53 -11.05 -8.63 12.65
N ALA A 54 -10.42 -9.79 12.85
CA ALA A 54 -9.66 -10.48 11.82
C ALA A 54 -10.51 -10.79 10.56
N LYS A 55 -11.83 -10.85 10.68
CA LYS A 55 -12.73 -11.03 9.52
C LYS A 55 -12.57 -9.92 8.47
N PHE A 56 -12.34 -8.67 8.88
CA PHE A 56 -12.12 -7.57 7.94
C PHE A 56 -10.79 -7.71 7.22
N ILE A 57 -9.75 -8.19 7.92
CA ILE A 57 -8.44 -8.45 7.33
C ILE A 57 -8.52 -9.58 6.29
N LEU A 58 -9.22 -10.65 6.60
CA LEU A 58 -9.43 -11.76 5.67
C LEU A 58 -10.24 -11.31 4.44
N LEU A 59 -11.31 -10.55 4.67
CA LEU A 59 -12.14 -10.00 3.58
C LEU A 59 -11.33 -9.09 2.67
N TYR A 60 -10.52 -8.18 3.25
CA TYR A 60 -9.64 -7.31 2.49
C TYR A 60 -8.68 -8.10 1.59
N LYS A 61 -8.04 -9.14 2.14
CA LYS A 61 -7.12 -10.00 1.38
C LYS A 61 -7.82 -10.79 0.27
N ILE A 62 -9.06 -11.23 0.50
CA ILE A 62 -9.88 -11.89 -0.53
C ILE A 62 -10.20 -10.88 -1.66
N TYR A 63 -10.64 -9.67 -1.31
CA TYR A 63 -10.94 -8.62 -2.28
C TYR A 63 -9.70 -8.21 -3.08
N GLU A 64 -8.54 -8.18 -2.43
CA GLU A 64 -7.26 -7.95 -3.10
C GLU A 64 -6.94 -9.05 -4.12
N ALA A 65 -7.12 -10.32 -3.75
CA ALA A 65 -6.90 -11.47 -4.63
C ALA A 65 -7.92 -11.57 -5.78
N GLN A 66 -9.12 -11.03 -5.60
CA GLN A 66 -10.19 -10.95 -6.61
C GLN A 66 -10.09 -9.70 -7.48
N GLU A 67 -9.13 -8.81 -7.22
CA GLU A 67 -9.00 -7.52 -7.89
C GLU A 67 -10.28 -6.66 -7.81
N VAL A 68 -11.01 -6.79 -6.69
CA VAL A 68 -12.20 -5.98 -6.41
C VAL A 68 -11.83 -4.50 -6.37
N SER A 69 -12.78 -3.63 -6.66
CA SER A 69 -12.59 -2.18 -6.74
C SER A 69 -11.90 -1.61 -5.49
N LEU A 70 -11.10 -0.56 -5.68
CA LEU A 70 -10.40 0.08 -4.56
C LEU A 70 -11.38 0.68 -3.55
N ASP A 71 -12.55 1.16 -3.98
CA ASP A 71 -13.56 1.75 -3.12
C ASP A 71 -14.14 0.71 -2.15
N GLU A 72 -14.41 -0.52 -2.60
CA GLU A 72 -14.88 -1.61 -1.75
C GLU A 72 -13.80 -2.03 -0.75
N ARG A 73 -12.54 -2.10 -1.20
CA ARG A 73 -11.38 -2.39 -0.32
C ARG A 73 -11.19 -1.31 0.74
N ILE A 74 -11.36 -0.02 0.40
CA ILE A 74 -11.36 1.11 1.32
C ILE A 74 -12.46 0.93 2.36
N GLY A 75 -13.70 0.65 1.94
CA GLY A 75 -14.82 0.45 2.86
C GLY A 75 -14.56 -0.64 3.92
N VAL A 76 -13.91 -1.74 3.54
CA VAL A 76 -13.53 -2.81 4.49
C VAL A 76 -12.52 -2.31 5.53
N LEU A 77 -11.50 -1.54 5.12
CA LEU A 77 -10.49 -1.03 6.04
C LEU A 77 -11.01 0.12 6.91
N GLU A 78 -11.93 0.94 6.41
CA GLU A 78 -12.64 1.93 7.24
C GLU A 78 -13.45 1.28 8.36
N GLU A 79 -14.13 0.17 8.08
CA GLU A 79 -14.87 -0.59 9.10
C GLU A 79 -13.93 -1.25 10.12
N LEU A 80 -12.76 -1.73 9.69
CA LEU A 80 -11.74 -2.22 10.60
C LEU A 80 -11.23 -1.09 11.52
N LYS A 81 -10.87 0.07 10.95
CA LYS A 81 -10.35 1.23 11.69
C LYS A 81 -11.31 1.72 12.78
N LYS A 82 -12.62 1.70 12.52
CA LYS A 82 -13.65 2.09 13.52
C LYS A 82 -13.64 1.19 14.76
N ARG A 83 -13.20 -0.06 14.62
CA ARG A 83 -13.19 -1.06 15.70
C ARG A 83 -11.84 -1.21 16.35
N GLU A 84 -10.80 -1.21 15.52
CA GLU A 84 -9.43 -1.45 15.95
C GLU A 84 -8.45 -0.70 15.07
N ARG A 85 -7.52 0.04 15.69
CA ARG A 85 -6.46 0.74 14.99
C ARG A 85 -5.20 -0.11 15.02
N VAL A 86 -4.83 -0.65 13.86
CA VAL A 86 -3.61 -1.42 13.66
C VAL A 86 -2.74 -0.67 12.66
N GLU A 87 -1.51 -0.34 13.05
CA GLU A 87 -0.57 0.50 12.30
C GLU A 87 -0.48 0.13 10.81
N LYS A 88 -0.32 -1.18 10.53
CA LYS A 88 -0.23 -1.68 9.16
C LYS A 88 -1.48 -1.36 8.32
N TRP A 89 -2.66 -1.56 8.90
CA TRP A 89 -3.92 -1.41 8.16
C TRP A 89 -4.35 0.05 8.01
N CYS A 90 -3.98 0.92 8.97
CA CYS A 90 -4.11 2.35 8.81
C CYS A 90 -3.23 2.86 7.66
N TYR A 91 -1.97 2.39 7.57
CA TYR A 91 -1.11 2.72 6.44
C TYR A 91 -1.68 2.21 5.10
N GLU A 92 -2.19 0.99 5.06
CA GLU A 92 -2.80 0.43 3.86
C GLU A 92 -4.01 1.26 3.41
N LEU A 93 -4.84 1.72 4.34
CA LEU A 93 -5.97 2.61 4.05
C LEU A 93 -5.49 3.95 3.46
N ALA A 94 -4.48 4.58 4.06
CA ALA A 94 -3.87 5.80 3.53
C ALA A 94 -3.33 5.60 2.10
N TYR A 95 -2.69 4.47 1.86
CA TYR A 95 -2.15 4.11 0.54
C TYR A 95 -3.26 3.89 -0.50
N LEU A 96 -4.39 3.28 -0.11
CA LEU A 96 -5.55 3.15 -1.00
C LEU A 96 -6.14 4.52 -1.35
N TYR A 97 -6.28 5.45 -0.40
CA TYR A 97 -6.71 6.82 -0.68
C TYR A 97 -5.78 7.53 -1.66
N HIS A 98 -4.45 7.35 -1.52
CA HIS A 98 -3.49 7.84 -2.49
C HIS A 98 -3.76 7.28 -3.89
N ARG A 99 -3.97 5.96 -4.01
CA ARG A 99 -4.21 5.29 -5.29
C ARG A 99 -5.47 5.73 -6.01
N VAL A 100 -6.52 6.09 -5.29
CA VAL A 100 -7.78 6.60 -5.87
C VAL A 100 -7.76 8.13 -6.05
N GLY A 101 -6.65 8.79 -5.74
CA GLY A 101 -6.50 10.25 -5.91
C GLY A 101 -7.16 11.11 -4.83
N LEU A 102 -7.58 10.52 -3.71
CA LEU A 102 -8.16 11.24 -2.57
C LEU A 102 -7.07 11.82 -1.67
N ALA A 103 -6.32 12.81 -2.19
CA ALA A 103 -5.15 13.38 -1.53
C ALA A 103 -5.43 13.89 -0.11
N SER A 104 -6.52 14.62 0.11
CA SER A 104 -6.88 15.13 1.44
C SER A 104 -7.09 14.00 2.45
N ARG A 105 -7.84 12.96 2.07
CA ARG A 105 -8.07 11.80 2.93
C ARG A 105 -6.78 11.01 3.21
N CYS A 106 -5.92 10.90 2.20
CA CYS A 106 -4.60 10.28 2.37
C CYS A 106 -3.77 11.01 3.42
N VAL A 107 -3.71 12.34 3.35
CA VAL A 107 -2.97 13.19 4.31
C VAL A 107 -3.56 13.07 5.71
N GLU A 108 -4.88 13.16 5.86
CA GLU A 108 -5.58 13.00 7.14
C GLU A 108 -5.29 11.64 7.78
N GLU A 109 -5.33 10.57 6.99
CA GLU A 109 -5.05 9.21 7.47
C GLU A 109 -3.57 9.03 7.88
N CYS A 110 -2.64 9.63 7.13
CA CYS A 110 -1.23 9.65 7.50
C CYS A 110 -1.01 10.42 8.81
N ASP A 111 -1.65 11.57 8.99
CA ASP A 111 -1.55 12.36 10.22
C ASP A 111 -2.12 11.63 11.43
N ASP A 112 -3.27 10.99 11.28
CA ASP A 112 -3.86 10.13 12.29
C ASP A 112 -2.88 9.00 12.70
N LEU A 113 -2.29 8.31 11.71
CA LEU A 113 -1.35 7.22 11.97
C LEU A 113 -0.11 7.71 12.72
N ILE A 114 0.49 8.82 12.29
CA ILE A 114 1.66 9.43 12.93
C ILE A 114 1.35 9.83 14.37
N LEU A 115 0.16 10.42 14.59
CA LEU A 115 -0.27 10.84 15.91
C LEU A 115 -0.48 9.66 16.87
N TRP A 116 -1.10 8.57 16.40
CA TRP A 116 -1.45 7.43 17.25
C TRP A 116 -0.27 6.52 17.58
N PHE A 117 0.62 6.29 16.62
CA PHE A 117 1.71 5.31 16.80
C PHE A 117 3.08 5.94 17.07
N SER A 118 3.24 7.23 16.78
CA SER A 118 4.44 8.04 17.04
C SER A 118 5.74 7.53 16.42
N GLN A 119 6.01 6.23 16.44
CA GLN A 119 7.20 5.57 15.91
C GLN A 119 6.83 4.20 15.32
N GLY A 120 7.59 3.77 14.32
CA GLY A 120 7.40 2.47 13.70
C GLY A 120 7.65 2.46 12.18
N LYS A 121 7.69 1.27 11.64
CA LYS A 121 7.94 1.05 10.21
C LYS A 121 6.87 1.72 9.33
N TYR A 122 5.62 1.64 9.73
CA TYR A 122 4.52 2.20 8.96
C TYR A 122 4.32 3.70 9.22
N VAL A 123 4.76 4.21 10.38
CA VAL A 123 4.83 5.65 10.64
C VAL A 123 5.82 6.32 9.68
N LYS A 124 7.03 5.75 9.51
CA LYS A 124 7.99 6.24 8.51
C LYS A 124 7.38 6.26 7.11
N LYS A 125 6.77 5.14 6.69
CA LYS A 125 6.09 5.04 5.39
C LYS A 125 4.93 6.01 5.22
N ALA A 126 4.17 6.29 6.28
CA ALA A 126 3.09 7.26 6.25
C ALA A 126 3.62 8.69 6.06
N MET A 127 4.75 9.02 6.70
CA MET A 127 5.42 10.30 6.48
C MET A 127 5.91 10.44 5.03
N GLU A 128 6.53 9.40 4.49
CA GLU A 128 6.96 9.35 3.08
C GLU A 128 5.78 9.49 2.11
N LEU A 129 4.68 8.80 2.39
CA LEU A 129 3.45 8.90 1.59
C LEU A 129 2.81 10.29 1.68
N LYS A 130 2.80 10.89 2.88
CA LYS A 130 2.29 12.25 3.08
C LYS A 130 3.10 13.28 2.29
N MET A 131 4.42 13.16 2.25
CA MET A 131 5.30 14.08 1.51
C MET A 131 5.00 14.12 0.01
N LEU A 132 4.35 13.10 -0.57
CA LEU A 132 3.91 13.13 -1.97
C LEU A 132 2.74 14.13 -2.20
N HIS A 133 2.03 14.52 -1.14
CA HIS A 133 0.86 15.39 -1.21
C HIS A 133 1.03 16.71 -0.47
N GLN A 134 1.73 16.68 0.66
CA GLN A 134 1.91 17.83 1.54
C GLN A 134 3.21 17.71 2.34
N ALA A 135 3.89 18.83 2.55
CA ALA A 135 5.08 18.87 3.41
C ALA A 135 4.75 18.42 4.84
N LEU A 136 5.73 17.80 5.50
CA LEU A 136 5.63 17.45 6.91
C LEU A 136 5.58 18.73 7.77
N SER A 137 4.91 18.65 8.92
CA SER A 137 5.02 19.69 9.93
C SER A 137 6.43 19.68 10.56
N PRO A 138 6.90 20.80 11.15
CA PRO A 138 8.24 20.83 11.78
C PRO A 138 8.45 19.73 12.84
N SER A 139 7.39 19.37 13.56
CA SER A 139 7.42 18.29 14.56
C SER A 139 7.54 16.92 13.91
N GLN A 140 6.80 16.68 12.82
CA GLN A 140 6.88 15.43 12.05
C GLN A 140 8.23 15.29 11.36
N GLU A 141 8.76 16.38 10.81
CA GLU A 141 10.10 16.41 10.20
C GLU A 141 11.18 16.03 11.21
N ALA A 142 11.14 16.58 12.43
CA ALA A 142 12.08 16.24 13.48
C ALA A 142 12.04 14.74 13.85
N ILE A 143 10.84 14.14 13.89
CA ILE A 143 10.65 12.71 14.14
C ILE A 143 11.17 11.90 12.94
N TYR A 144 10.86 12.31 11.72
CA TYR A 144 11.32 11.63 10.52
C TYR A 144 12.84 11.58 10.44
N GLN A 145 13.53 12.70 10.72
CA GLN A 145 14.98 12.78 10.72
C GLN A 145 15.64 11.84 11.76
N GLN A 146 14.94 11.48 12.83
CA GLN A 146 15.43 10.49 13.79
C GLN A 146 15.25 9.04 13.28
N MET A 147 14.26 8.80 12.40
CA MET A 147 13.95 7.47 11.87
C MET A 147 14.80 7.10 10.66
N ILE A 148 15.35 8.08 9.93
CA ILE A 148 16.19 7.81 8.76
C ILE A 148 17.64 7.51 9.17
N SER A 149 18.24 6.54 8.49
CA SER A 149 19.65 6.22 8.71
C SER A 149 20.57 7.34 8.21
N PRO A 150 21.83 7.42 8.68
CA PRO A 150 22.79 8.43 8.21
C PRO A 150 23.00 8.43 6.67
N VAL A 151 22.88 7.27 6.05
CA VAL A 151 22.98 7.11 4.58
C VAL A 151 21.74 7.67 3.86
N GLU A 152 20.55 7.44 4.41
CA GLU A 152 19.30 8.00 3.87
C GLU A 152 19.20 9.51 4.07
N ARG A 153 19.79 10.07 5.14
CA ARG A 153 19.85 11.53 5.38
C ARG A 153 20.63 12.27 4.29
N ALA A 154 21.74 11.70 3.82
CA ALA A 154 22.57 12.32 2.81
C ALA A 154 21.84 12.48 1.45
N SER A 155 20.97 11.55 1.10
CA SER A 155 20.18 11.64 -0.15
C SER A 155 19.02 12.64 -0.10
N HIS A 156 18.51 12.99 1.10
CA HIS A 156 17.42 13.98 1.24
C HIS A 156 17.90 15.43 1.24
N VAL A 157 19.13 15.68 1.69
CA VAL A 157 19.69 17.04 1.76
C VAL A 157 20.05 17.59 0.37
N ASP A 158 20.27 16.72 -0.64
CA ASP A 158 20.72 17.12 -1.98
C ASP A 158 19.57 17.59 -2.91
N GLN A 159 18.31 17.55 -2.46
CA GLN A 159 17.17 18.03 -3.25
C GLN A 159 16.82 19.53 -3.01
N THR A 160 17.47 20.19 -2.07
CA THR A 160 17.18 21.61 -1.73
C THR A 160 18.26 22.61 -2.15
N VAL A 161 19.41 22.16 -2.66
CA VAL A 161 20.51 23.08 -3.07
C VAL A 161 21.13 22.68 -4.41
N VAL A 162 20.72 23.42 -5.46
CA VAL A 162 21.59 24.00 -6.46
C VAL A 162 21.96 23.28 -7.72
N HIS A 163 21.66 23.98 -8.80
CA HIS A 163 22.48 24.12 -9.99
C HIS A 163 23.98 24.31 -9.67
N ASN A 164 24.77 23.51 -10.29
CA ASN A 164 26.05 23.71 -10.96
C ASN A 164 27.14 22.69 -10.62
N ALA A 165 27.71 22.22 -11.71
CA ALA A 165 29.03 21.68 -11.96
C ALA A 165 29.19 20.16 -12.03
N ALA A 166 29.43 19.75 -13.26
CA ALA A 166 29.95 18.48 -13.68
C ALA A 166 31.27 18.11 -12.98
N ASP A 167 31.46 16.87 -12.62
CA ASP A 167 32.52 16.05 -13.21
C ASP A 167 32.45 14.57 -12.77
N GLU A 168 32.93 13.74 -13.66
CA GLU A 168 32.97 12.30 -13.68
C GLU A 168 33.71 11.66 -12.49
N VAL A 169 33.33 10.44 -12.05
CA VAL A 169 34.19 9.25 -11.97
C VAL A 169 33.39 7.97 -11.87
N LYS A 170 33.75 6.96 -12.70
CA LYS A 170 33.26 5.57 -12.78
C LYS A 170 33.74 4.72 -11.61
N HIS A 171 32.95 3.72 -11.21
CA HIS A 171 33.21 2.27 -11.09
C HIS A 171 32.05 1.55 -10.39
N GLU A 172 31.45 0.70 -11.07
CA GLU A 172 31.27 -0.76 -11.22
C GLU A 172 30.82 -1.54 -9.97
N ASP A 173 29.66 -2.22 -10.22
CA ASP A 173 29.17 -3.52 -9.71
C ASP A 173 28.75 -3.67 -8.24
N ASP A 174 27.46 -3.77 -7.95
CA ASP A 174 26.70 -5.03 -7.94
C ASP A 174 25.24 -4.85 -7.49
N ALA A 175 24.36 -5.67 -8.10
CA ALA A 175 22.99 -6.04 -7.72
C ALA A 175 21.92 -4.95 -7.60
N LEU A 176 21.41 -4.61 -8.70
CA LEU A 176 20.05 -4.36 -9.18
C LEU A 176 18.90 -4.47 -8.15
N VAL A 177 18.58 -3.35 -7.54
CA VAL A 177 17.19 -2.98 -7.31
C VAL A 177 16.93 -1.76 -8.20
N LYS A 178 16.15 -1.91 -9.26
CA LYS A 178 15.72 -0.80 -10.11
C LYS A 178 14.90 0.18 -9.25
N THR A 179 15.55 1.19 -8.75
CA THR A 179 14.89 2.41 -8.30
C THR A 179 14.28 3.07 -9.52
N VAL A 180 12.96 3.14 -9.58
CA VAL A 180 12.25 3.90 -10.61
C VAL A 180 12.63 5.36 -10.41
N ASP A 181 13.26 5.94 -11.41
CA ASP A 181 13.66 7.35 -11.43
C ASP A 181 12.40 8.23 -11.40
N VAL A 182 12.15 8.87 -10.26
CA VAL A 182 11.00 9.76 -10.02
C VAL A 182 11.07 11.01 -10.91
N GLY A 183 12.23 11.31 -11.50
CA GLY A 183 12.41 12.45 -12.42
C GLY A 183 11.64 12.33 -13.74
N GLN A 184 11.24 11.11 -14.16
CA GLN A 184 10.45 10.90 -15.38
C GLN A 184 8.95 11.17 -15.21
N TYR A 185 8.46 11.35 -13.98
CA TYR A 185 7.04 11.57 -13.69
C TYR A 185 6.76 12.97 -13.12
N SER A 186 7.50 13.98 -13.53
CA SER A 186 7.11 15.36 -13.22
C SER A 186 5.79 15.69 -13.93
N THR A 187 4.91 16.43 -13.30
CA THR A 187 3.59 16.84 -13.84
C THR A 187 3.69 17.48 -15.21
N ILE A 188 4.80 18.15 -15.49
CA ILE A 188 5.12 18.81 -16.78
C ILE A 188 5.35 17.76 -17.89
N ASN A 189 6.02 16.65 -17.59
CA ASN A 189 6.26 15.58 -18.57
C ASN A 189 4.99 14.79 -18.88
N ILE A 190 4.11 14.60 -17.89
CA ILE A 190 2.82 13.93 -18.08
C ILE A 190 1.88 14.79 -18.92
N GLN A 191 1.81 16.10 -18.67
CA GLN A 191 1.03 17.01 -19.49
C GLN A 191 1.52 17.02 -20.96
N LYS A 192 2.82 17.09 -21.18
CA LYS A 192 3.41 17.08 -22.53
C LYS A 192 3.15 15.76 -23.26
N ALA A 193 3.27 14.62 -22.58
CA ALA A 193 2.95 13.31 -23.15
C ALA A 193 1.46 13.15 -23.47
N LEU A 194 0.57 13.76 -22.66
CA LEU A 194 -0.86 13.77 -22.90
C LEU A 194 -1.22 14.66 -24.11
N GLU A 195 -0.61 15.83 -24.22
CA GLU A 195 -0.79 16.75 -25.36
C GLU A 195 -0.29 16.13 -26.67
N GLU A 196 0.84 15.43 -26.65
CA GLU A 196 1.35 14.68 -27.81
C GLU A 196 0.41 13.53 -28.19
N SER A 197 -0.08 12.75 -27.23
CA SER A 197 -1.04 11.66 -27.47
C SER A 197 -2.38 12.16 -28.02
N ILE A 198 -2.87 13.32 -27.56
CA ILE A 198 -4.09 13.96 -28.07
C ILE A 198 -3.87 14.47 -29.50
N ARG A 199 -2.71 15.04 -29.80
CA ARG A 199 -2.36 15.53 -31.14
C ARG A 199 -2.26 14.39 -32.15
N ASP A 200 -1.67 13.26 -31.78
CA ASP A 200 -1.55 12.07 -32.63
C ASP A 200 -2.92 11.41 -32.89
N THR A 201 -3.83 11.46 -31.90
CA THR A 201 -5.18 10.88 -32.05
C THR A 201 -6.13 11.80 -32.83
N MET A 202 -5.94 13.12 -32.79
CA MET A 202 -6.77 14.08 -33.54
C MET A 202 -6.24 14.41 -34.94
N GLY A 203 -4.97 14.06 -35.24
CA GLY A 203 -4.31 14.37 -36.50
C GLY A 203 -4.73 13.48 -37.69
N ASP A 204 -5.33 12.32 -37.44
CA ASP A 204 -5.61 11.29 -38.47
C ASP A 204 -7.11 11.08 -38.76
N ASN A 205 -8.00 12.01 -38.44
CA ASN A 205 -9.42 11.86 -38.77
C ASN A 205 -9.88 12.92 -39.80
N PRO A 206 -10.00 12.57 -41.11
CA PRO A 206 -10.39 13.50 -42.17
C PRO A 206 -11.92 13.72 -42.29
N GLN A 207 -12.70 13.56 -41.22
CA GLN A 207 -14.18 13.65 -41.30
C GLN A 207 -14.80 14.85 -40.58
N PHE A 208 -14.07 15.92 -40.29
CA PHE A 208 -14.67 17.19 -39.91
C PHE A 208 -14.07 18.34 -40.75
N LYS A 209 -14.57 18.42 -41.99
CA LYS A 209 -14.64 19.66 -42.76
C LYS A 209 -16.07 19.97 -43.09
#